data_3a1c4deae93082fb71ffd2c23ae16b4d
#
_entry.id   3a1c4deae93082fb71ffd2c23ae16b4d
#
_cell.length_a   1.000
_cell.length_b   1.000
_cell.length_c   1.000
_cell.angle_alpha   90.00
_cell.angle_beta   90.00
_cell.angle_gamma   90.00
#
_symmetry.space_group_name_H-M   'P 1'
#
loop_
_entity.id
_entity.type
_entity.pdbx_description
1 polymer ?
#
loop_
_entity_poly.entity_id
_entity_poly.type
_entity_poly.pdbx_seq_one_letter_code
_entity_poly.pdbx_strand_id
1 'polypeptide(L)'
;MFEKLELTRMAQAMAAQAGARMGVIAQNVANADTPGYKAMDLPSFADSYAAAGEAMRATRPGHAGAAEPMADPQARRAKSAGAPNGNSVSLEQEMVKAAGVRQDHEMALAIYRNTTDIIRASLGRSR
;
A
#
# COMPACT_ATOMS: atom_id res chain seq x y z
N MET A 1 -18.47 15.13 -8.83
CA MET A 1 -17.09 15.43 -9.29
C MET A 1 -16.06 15.22 -8.18
N PHE A 2 -16.34 15.64 -6.95
CA PHE A 2 -15.44 15.43 -5.79
C PHE A 2 -15.17 13.95 -5.46
N GLU A 3 -16.19 13.10 -5.50
CA GLU A 3 -16.05 11.65 -5.27
C GLU A 3 -15.09 10.97 -6.27
N LYS A 4 -15.10 11.41 -7.52
CA LYS A 4 -14.19 10.88 -8.56
C LYS A 4 -12.73 11.26 -8.30
N LEU A 5 -12.48 12.44 -7.73
CA LEU A 5 -11.15 12.87 -7.31
C LEU A 5 -10.66 12.08 -6.09
N GLU A 6 -11.55 11.78 -5.15
CA GLU A 6 -11.22 10.93 -4.01
C GLU A 6 -10.87 9.50 -4.46
N LEU A 7 -11.64 8.94 -5.39
CA LEU A 7 -11.34 7.62 -5.95
C LEU A 7 -9.99 7.59 -6.67
N THR A 8 -9.66 8.64 -7.41
CA THR A 8 -8.34 8.75 -8.07
C THR A 8 -7.21 8.81 -7.05
N ARG A 9 -7.37 9.59 -5.98
CA ARG A 9 -6.38 9.69 -4.88
C ARG A 9 -6.23 8.34 -4.17
N MET A 10 -7.33 7.67 -3.90
CA MET A 10 -7.32 6.35 -3.28
C MET A 10 -6.58 5.33 -4.14
N ALA A 11 -6.85 5.32 -5.45
CA ALA A 11 -6.15 4.44 -6.39
C ALA A 11 -4.64 4.73 -6.46
N GLN A 12 -4.24 5.99 -6.43
CA GLN A 12 -2.82 6.39 -6.37
C GLN A 12 -2.16 5.92 -5.07
N ALA A 13 -2.84 6.12 -3.93
CA ALA A 13 -2.35 5.69 -2.63
C ALA A 13 -2.20 4.16 -2.56
N MET A 14 -3.17 3.41 -3.11
CA MET A 14 -3.10 1.96 -3.21
C MET A 14 -1.92 1.50 -4.08
N ALA A 15 -1.69 2.13 -5.23
CA ALA A 15 -0.56 1.82 -6.09
C ALA A 15 0.78 2.12 -5.41
N ALA A 16 0.90 3.25 -4.72
CA ALA A 16 2.10 3.62 -3.98
C ALA A 16 2.41 2.63 -2.85
N GLN A 17 1.39 2.23 -2.09
CA GLN A 17 1.55 1.25 -1.02
C GLN A 17 1.93 -0.13 -1.57
N ALA A 18 1.32 -0.58 -2.67
CA ALA A 18 1.69 -1.82 -3.32
C ALA A 18 3.16 -1.79 -3.76
N GLY A 19 3.63 -0.67 -4.31
CA GLY A 19 5.04 -0.46 -4.65
C GLY A 19 5.97 -0.54 -3.43
N ALA A 20 5.63 0.13 -2.35
CA ALA A 20 6.38 0.09 -1.09
C ALA A 20 6.42 -1.34 -0.50
N ARG A 21 5.31 -2.05 -0.51
CA ARG A 21 5.23 -3.44 -0.03
C ARG A 21 6.07 -4.37 -0.89
N MET A 22 6.07 -4.19 -2.21
CA MET A 22 6.95 -4.95 -3.11
C MET A 22 8.43 -4.72 -2.77
N GLY A 23 8.83 -3.50 -2.42
CA GLY A 23 10.19 -3.18 -1.96
C GLY A 23 10.57 -3.95 -0.69
N VAL A 24 9.67 -4.05 0.30
CA VAL A 24 9.89 -4.83 1.53
C VAL A 24 10.01 -6.32 1.23
N ILE A 25 9.16 -6.87 0.35
CA ILE A 25 9.26 -8.26 -0.10
C ILE A 25 10.61 -8.52 -0.78
N ALA A 26 11.06 -7.62 -1.64
CA ALA A 26 12.36 -7.74 -2.29
C ALA A 26 13.52 -7.73 -1.27
N GLN A 27 13.45 -6.90 -0.22
CA GLN A 27 14.42 -6.90 0.88
C GLN A 27 14.41 -8.23 1.65
N ASN A 28 13.22 -8.78 1.94
CA ASN A 28 13.11 -10.08 2.59
C ASN A 28 13.75 -11.17 1.74
N VAL A 29 13.44 -11.21 0.45
CA VAL A 29 14.01 -12.20 -0.50
C VAL A 29 15.54 -12.07 -0.57
N ALA A 30 16.06 -10.85 -0.66
CA ALA A 30 17.51 -10.61 -0.69
C ALA A 30 18.22 -11.06 0.59
N ASN A 31 17.52 -11.11 1.72
CA ASN A 31 18.05 -11.52 3.02
C ASN A 31 17.56 -12.92 3.46
N ALA A 32 17.05 -13.72 2.54
CA ALA A 32 16.54 -15.06 2.87
C ALA A 32 17.60 -15.99 3.47
N ASP A 33 18.87 -15.80 3.09
CA ASP A 33 20.01 -16.57 3.59
C ASP A 33 20.78 -15.86 4.70
N THR A 34 20.36 -14.68 5.13
CA THR A 34 21.04 -13.90 6.19
C THR A 34 20.68 -14.46 7.57
N PRO A 35 21.62 -15.00 8.35
CA PRO A 35 21.33 -15.52 9.68
C PRO A 35 20.75 -14.43 10.61
N GLY A 36 19.69 -14.79 11.36
CA GLY A 36 19.06 -13.89 12.32
C GLY A 36 18.17 -12.81 11.71
N TYR A 37 18.06 -12.72 10.39
CA TYR A 37 17.21 -11.73 9.73
C TYR A 37 15.72 -11.97 10.06
N LYS A 38 15.00 -10.90 10.34
CA LYS A 38 13.57 -10.93 10.63
C LYS A 38 12.78 -10.35 9.47
N ALA A 39 11.94 -11.17 8.87
CA ALA A 39 11.07 -10.74 7.78
C ALA A 39 10.21 -9.53 8.21
N MET A 40 10.09 -8.57 7.32
CA MET A 40 9.27 -7.38 7.48
C MET A 40 8.07 -7.45 6.53
N ASP A 41 6.98 -6.80 6.89
CA ASP A 41 5.83 -6.63 6.00
C ASP A 41 5.17 -5.27 6.24
N LEU A 42 4.45 -4.77 5.26
CA LEU A 42 3.60 -3.61 5.39
C LEU A 42 2.15 -4.05 5.61
N PRO A 43 1.35 -3.28 6.39
CA PRO A 43 -0.08 -3.54 6.52
C PRO A 43 -0.76 -3.51 5.15
N SER A 44 -1.90 -4.18 5.03
CA SER A 44 -2.70 -4.11 3.81
C SER A 44 -3.20 -2.68 3.56
N PHE A 45 -3.52 -2.35 2.31
CA PHE A 45 -4.11 -1.04 1.99
C PHE A 45 -5.41 -0.81 2.76
N ALA A 46 -6.26 -1.83 2.88
CA ALA A 46 -7.51 -1.75 3.62
C ALA A 46 -7.29 -1.38 5.09
N ASP A 47 -6.30 -2.02 5.75
CA ASP A 47 -5.99 -1.72 7.16
C ASP A 47 -5.43 -0.30 7.32
N SER A 48 -4.56 0.13 6.42
CA SER A 48 -3.97 1.48 6.43
C SER A 48 -5.03 2.55 6.16
N TYR A 49 -5.95 2.28 5.26
CA TYR A 49 -7.03 3.19 4.91
C TYR A 49 -8.06 3.30 6.03
N ALA A 50 -8.43 2.19 6.66
CA ALA A 50 -9.32 2.19 7.82
C ALA A 50 -8.72 3.00 8.98
N ALA A 51 -7.44 2.77 9.29
CA ALA A 51 -6.74 3.53 10.34
C ALA A 51 -6.66 5.04 10.04
N ALA A 52 -6.50 5.42 8.77
CA ALA A 52 -6.52 6.83 8.35
C ALA A 52 -7.93 7.45 8.42
N GLY A 53 -8.98 6.65 8.20
CA GLY A 53 -10.38 7.08 8.28
C GLY A 53 -10.86 7.40 9.70
N GLU A 54 -10.22 6.85 10.72
CA GLU A 54 -10.51 7.13 12.14
C GLU A 54 -9.86 8.43 12.63
N ALA A 55 -8.93 9.00 11.88
CA ALA A 55 -8.30 10.27 12.24
C ALA A 55 -9.25 11.45 12.03
N MET A 56 -9.37 12.30 13.05
CA MET A 56 -10.22 13.50 12.96
C MET A 56 -9.73 14.43 11.84
N ARG A 57 -10.65 14.89 11.00
CA ARG A 57 -10.37 15.90 9.99
C ARG A 57 -9.95 17.21 10.66
N ALA A 58 -8.68 17.55 10.57
CA ALA A 58 -8.23 18.87 10.95
C ALA A 58 -8.55 19.86 9.83
N THR A 59 -9.37 20.86 10.14
CA THR A 59 -9.76 21.91 9.18
C THR A 59 -8.83 23.13 9.24
N ARG A 60 -7.88 23.17 10.20
CA ARG A 60 -6.91 24.26 10.38
C ARG A 60 -5.54 23.73 10.79
N PRO A 61 -4.44 24.35 10.33
CA PRO A 61 -3.09 24.08 10.85
C PRO A 61 -3.07 24.32 12.38
N GLY A 62 -2.65 23.32 13.15
CA GLY A 62 -2.58 23.39 14.62
C GLY A 62 -3.75 22.73 15.37
N HIS A 63 -4.75 22.16 14.69
CA HIS A 63 -5.71 21.28 15.35
C HIS A 63 -5.01 19.98 15.78
N ALA A 64 -5.19 19.62 17.06
CA ALA A 64 -4.79 18.30 17.54
C ALA A 64 -5.55 17.23 16.73
N GLY A 65 -4.82 16.30 16.11
CA GLY A 65 -5.42 15.29 15.26
C GLY A 65 -5.48 15.66 13.77
N ALA A 66 -4.68 16.65 13.31
CA ALA A 66 -4.42 16.80 11.90
C ALA A 66 -3.89 15.47 11.38
N ALA A 67 -4.73 14.72 10.65
CA ALA A 67 -4.30 13.52 9.97
C ALA A 67 -3.21 13.95 9.01
N GLU A 68 -1.98 13.53 9.28
CA GLU A 68 -0.95 13.51 8.24
C GLU A 68 -1.56 12.81 7.03
N PRO A 69 -1.39 13.35 5.82
CA PRO A 69 -1.84 12.67 4.62
C PRO A 69 -1.20 11.28 4.65
N MET A 70 -2.01 10.27 4.79
CA MET A 70 -1.72 8.84 4.95
C MET A 70 -0.22 8.60 5.16
N ALA A 71 0.20 8.57 6.45
CA ALA A 71 1.61 8.42 6.81
C ALA A 71 2.20 7.22 6.05
N ASP A 72 3.41 7.37 5.53
CA ASP A 72 4.11 6.28 4.86
C ASP A 72 3.99 5.00 5.69
N PRO A 73 3.43 3.92 5.13
CA PRO A 73 3.16 2.72 5.89
C PRO A 73 4.46 2.16 6.45
N GLN A 74 4.56 2.11 7.77
CA GLN A 74 5.75 1.62 8.47
C GLN A 74 5.82 0.10 8.39
N ALA A 75 6.95 -0.42 7.91
CA ALA A 75 7.21 -1.85 7.89
C ALA A 75 7.25 -2.41 9.32
N ARG A 76 6.54 -3.50 9.55
CA ARG A 76 6.47 -4.20 10.83
C ARG A 76 7.04 -5.61 10.68
N ARG A 77 7.52 -6.20 11.77
CA ARG A 77 7.97 -7.60 11.75
C ARG A 77 6.81 -8.51 11.36
N ALA A 78 7.04 -9.32 10.33
CA ALA A 78 6.08 -10.34 9.93
C ALA A 78 5.96 -11.44 11.00
N LYS A 79 4.75 -11.93 11.21
CA LYS A 79 4.52 -13.10 12.08
C LYS A 79 4.83 -14.35 11.27
N SER A 80 6.06 -14.81 11.30
CA SER A 80 6.49 -16.04 10.65
C SER A 80 7.32 -16.90 11.60
N ALA A 81 7.23 -18.21 11.44
CA ALA A 81 8.06 -19.15 12.19
C ALA A 81 9.52 -18.95 11.76
N GLY A 82 10.42 -18.86 12.74
CA GLY A 82 11.85 -18.75 12.47
C GLY A 82 12.46 -20.10 12.10
N ALA A 83 13.42 -20.09 11.17
CA ALA A 83 14.29 -21.21 10.91
C ALA A 83 15.32 -21.39 12.05
N PRO A 84 15.99 -22.55 12.16
CA PRO A 84 16.99 -22.81 13.21
C PRO A 84 18.15 -21.80 13.24
N ASN A 85 18.46 -21.17 12.12
CA ASN A 85 19.47 -20.10 12.02
C ASN A 85 18.96 -18.73 12.48
N GLY A 86 17.72 -18.64 12.99
CA GLY A 86 17.09 -17.41 13.45
C GLY A 86 16.49 -16.52 12.34
N ASN A 87 16.62 -16.92 11.07
CA ASN A 87 15.96 -16.23 9.95
C ASN A 87 14.47 -16.58 9.94
N SER A 88 13.60 -15.59 9.70
CA SER A 88 12.15 -15.79 9.63
C SER A 88 11.57 -15.55 8.22
N VAL A 89 12.42 -15.46 7.19
CA VAL A 89 11.97 -15.34 5.79
C VAL A 89 11.65 -16.72 5.23
N SER A 90 10.47 -16.85 4.63
CA SER A 90 10.10 -18.00 3.79
C SER A 90 9.96 -17.51 2.35
N LEU A 91 10.83 -17.98 1.46
CA LEU A 91 10.80 -17.61 0.04
C LEU A 91 9.45 -17.92 -0.61
N GLU A 92 8.86 -19.06 -0.26
CA GLU A 92 7.55 -19.46 -0.79
C GLU A 92 6.46 -18.47 -0.38
N GLN A 93 6.44 -18.05 0.89
CA GLN A 93 5.50 -17.05 1.38
C GLN A 93 5.73 -15.68 0.73
N GLU A 94 6.98 -15.27 0.58
CA GLU A 94 7.31 -14.00 -0.07
C GLU A 94 6.91 -13.99 -1.56
N MET A 95 7.04 -15.13 -2.27
CA MET A 95 6.55 -15.26 -3.64
C MET A 95 5.03 -15.15 -3.74
N VAL A 96 4.29 -15.77 -2.82
CA VAL A 96 2.82 -15.65 -2.77
C VAL A 96 2.41 -14.21 -2.48
N LYS A 97 3.07 -13.55 -1.52
CA LYS A 97 2.84 -12.13 -1.22
C LYS A 97 3.13 -11.24 -2.43
N ALA A 98 4.25 -11.49 -3.13
CA ALA A 98 4.63 -10.72 -4.33
C ALA A 98 3.56 -10.83 -5.43
N ALA A 99 3.00 -12.02 -5.65
CA ALA A 99 1.92 -12.22 -6.61
C ALA A 99 0.66 -11.43 -6.21
N GLY A 100 0.26 -11.47 -4.93
CA GLY A 100 -0.87 -10.71 -4.41
C GLY A 100 -0.66 -9.20 -4.54
N VAL A 101 0.50 -8.70 -4.15
CA VAL A 101 0.82 -7.26 -4.25
C VAL A 101 0.86 -6.77 -5.69
N ARG A 102 1.34 -7.61 -6.62
CA ARG A 102 1.29 -7.29 -8.04
C ARG A 102 -0.15 -7.17 -8.54
N GLN A 103 -1.02 -8.08 -8.13
CA GLN A 103 -2.46 -8.00 -8.44
C GLN A 103 -3.09 -6.72 -7.89
N ASP A 104 -2.80 -6.36 -6.64
CA ASP A 104 -3.28 -5.13 -6.02
C ASP A 104 -2.81 -3.89 -6.79
N HIS A 105 -1.56 -3.87 -7.22
CA HIS A 105 -1.01 -2.78 -8.03
C HIS A 105 -1.70 -2.66 -9.40
N GLU A 106 -1.88 -3.79 -10.10
CA GLU A 106 -2.57 -3.81 -11.40
C GLU A 106 -4.03 -3.35 -11.26
N MET A 107 -4.72 -3.76 -10.19
CA MET A 107 -6.07 -3.32 -9.87
C MET A 107 -6.12 -1.82 -9.61
N ALA A 108 -5.20 -1.28 -8.82
CA ALA A 108 -5.11 0.15 -8.55
C ALA A 108 -4.92 0.97 -9.84
N LEU A 109 -4.04 0.51 -10.74
CA LEU A 109 -3.83 1.15 -12.03
C LEU A 109 -5.07 1.08 -12.93
N ALA A 110 -5.81 -0.03 -12.91
CA ALA A 110 -7.05 -0.17 -13.67
C ALA A 110 -8.12 0.81 -13.17
N ILE A 111 -8.29 0.93 -11.85
CA ILE A 111 -9.21 1.90 -11.23
C ILE A 111 -8.81 3.32 -11.62
N TYR A 112 -7.53 3.65 -11.52
CA TYR A 112 -7.01 4.97 -11.88
C TYR A 112 -7.33 5.33 -13.34
N ARG A 113 -7.02 4.42 -14.28
CA ARG A 113 -7.29 4.62 -15.72
C ARG A 113 -8.78 4.82 -15.98
N ASN A 114 -9.62 3.90 -15.49
CA ASN A 114 -11.07 3.97 -15.67
C ASN A 114 -11.65 5.28 -15.13
N THR A 115 -11.22 5.69 -13.93
CA THR A 115 -11.69 6.95 -13.33
C THR A 115 -11.25 8.16 -14.16
N THR A 116 -10.00 8.16 -14.64
CA THR A 116 -9.47 9.22 -15.50
C THR A 116 -10.22 9.31 -16.82
N ASP A 117 -10.55 8.17 -17.43
CA ASP A 117 -11.29 8.12 -18.70
C ASP A 117 -12.74 8.61 -18.53
N ILE A 118 -13.39 8.28 -17.41
CA ILE A 118 -14.71 8.81 -17.06
C ILE A 118 -14.66 10.34 -16.90
N ILE A 119 -13.63 10.85 -16.20
CA ILE A 119 -13.44 12.31 -16.04
C ILE A 119 -13.22 12.96 -17.39
N ARG A 120 -12.35 12.41 -18.23
CA ARG A 120 -12.10 12.92 -19.59
C ARG A 120 -13.36 12.90 -20.44
N ALA A 121 -14.12 11.81 -20.41
CA ALA A 121 -15.38 11.69 -21.15
C ALA A 121 -16.42 12.73 -20.69
N SER A 122 -16.44 13.06 -19.39
CA SER A 122 -17.36 14.08 -18.84
C SER A 122 -16.94 15.52 -19.16
N LEU A 123 -15.62 15.78 -19.30
CA LEU A 123 -15.08 17.10 -19.60
C LEU A 123 -14.83 17.35 -21.09
N GLY A 124 -14.58 16.30 -21.86
CA GLY A 124 -14.06 16.37 -23.22
C GLY A 124 -15.04 16.08 -24.33
N ARG A 125 -16.35 16.07 -24.08
CA ARG A 125 -17.35 15.89 -25.14
C ARG A 125 -17.86 17.22 -25.70
N SER A 126 -16.97 18.13 -25.99
CA SER A 126 -17.21 19.14 -26.98
C SER A 126 -16.39 18.79 -28.23
N ARG A 127 -17.01 18.03 -29.09
CA ARG A 127 -16.63 17.52 -30.40
C ARG A 127 -15.84 16.25 -30.42
#